data_a860235b952421907f5213e98f1ee0dd
#
_entry.id   a860235b952421907f5213e98f1ee0dd
#
_cell.length_a   1.000
_cell.length_b   1.000
_cell.length_c   1.000
_cell.angle_alpha   90.00
_cell.angle_beta   90.00
_cell.angle_gamma   90.00
#
_symmetry.space_group_name_H-M   'P 1'
#
loop_
_entity.id
_entity.type
_entity.pdbx_description
1 polymer ?
#
loop_
_entity_poly.entity_id
_entity_poly.type
_entity_poly.pdbx_seq_one_letter_code
_entity_poly.pdbx_strand_id
1 'polypeptide(L)'
;MKRNNYYDVTDWQVGNPYTDIGEVINSIIADIKNRQKDTNVNDGGKPGAVIYIPSGDYHLKTQVKIDISYLKIQGSGHGFVSSSIRYNVPKEQWKDLHDIWPGGSRILVDLEPLKGDERSGAAFLVEREGDPRISSVEFENFCIDGLHFVDDGNGDPENTYLNGKTGIYVASAQDSFRITGMGIIYLEHGVTLYNSDALSVHDNFIAECGNCVDLGGGRLVTKKTDNLMGAGYRGYTIFAENFGGLLITSNNIFPRGKSIVHLKGVLRSSVTANRFHSFYPGMLIMENCRENLISSNHFLRDHEPWPPMLEYDNGLEDDFGLIHIQGSSNSLIANHISETIEQQYLKPAGVKPIIIRLVSGRENYIANNHIVATTKTDKKESEENQSCFDAQVGALLSMDELVKLPIEAVHVDEASLDNIILDTCRENEAVMDFAENVFRGIPCLSQSAELS
;
A
#
# COMPACT_ATOMS: atom_id res chain seq x y z
N MET A 1 31.61 -5.37 -33.44
CA MET A 1 31.50 -4.48 -32.28
C MET A 1 30.59 -5.15 -31.23
N LYS A 2 31.04 -5.33 -29.97
CA LYS A 2 30.12 -5.72 -28.89
C LYS A 2 29.09 -4.61 -28.78
N ARG A 3 27.80 -4.93 -28.95
CA ARG A 3 26.72 -3.98 -28.74
C ARG A 3 26.71 -3.64 -27.26
N ASN A 4 26.90 -2.37 -26.91
CA ASN A 4 26.74 -1.91 -25.56
C ASN A 4 25.21 -1.69 -25.33
N ASN A 5 24.59 -2.56 -24.57
CA ASN A 5 23.17 -2.44 -24.20
C ASN A 5 22.99 -1.78 -22.81
N TYR A 6 24.03 -1.10 -22.35
CA TYR A 6 24.07 -0.39 -21.09
C TYR A 6 24.27 1.10 -21.36
N TYR A 7 23.37 1.92 -20.88
CA TYR A 7 23.28 3.35 -21.11
C TYR A 7 23.32 4.07 -19.77
N ASP A 8 24.41 4.78 -19.50
CA ASP A 8 24.50 5.70 -18.38
C ASP A 8 23.93 7.05 -18.80
N VAL A 9 22.94 7.57 -18.05
CA VAL A 9 22.26 8.83 -18.38
C VAL A 9 23.21 10.03 -18.36
N THR A 10 24.28 9.95 -17.56
CA THR A 10 25.27 11.04 -17.44
C THR A 10 26.30 11.04 -18.56
N ASP A 11 26.50 9.90 -19.24
CA ASP A 11 27.39 9.75 -20.38
C ASP A 11 26.67 9.98 -21.72
N TRP A 12 25.34 10.13 -21.70
CA TRP A 12 24.54 10.28 -22.91
C TRP A 12 24.71 11.68 -23.51
N GLN A 13 24.86 11.77 -24.81
CA GLN A 13 25.23 13.02 -25.50
C GLN A 13 24.04 13.94 -25.84
N VAL A 14 22.82 13.47 -25.63
CA VAL A 14 21.58 14.22 -25.93
C VAL A 14 20.92 14.66 -24.64
N GLY A 15 20.75 15.96 -24.46
CA GLY A 15 20.14 16.54 -23.27
C GLY A 15 21.11 16.65 -22.09
N ASN A 16 20.57 17.12 -20.97
CA ASN A 16 21.27 17.20 -19.68
C ASN A 16 20.40 16.53 -18.60
N PRO A 17 20.82 15.38 -18.04
CA PRO A 17 20.02 14.63 -17.10
C PRO A 17 19.71 15.39 -15.81
N TYR A 18 20.56 16.34 -15.41
CA TYR A 18 20.31 17.15 -14.22
C TYR A 18 19.27 18.27 -14.46
N THR A 19 19.02 18.63 -15.72
CA THR A 19 18.03 19.63 -16.10
C THR A 19 16.70 19.01 -16.47
N ASP A 20 16.74 17.91 -17.25
CA ASP A 20 15.56 17.12 -17.62
C ASP A 20 15.96 15.68 -17.96
N ILE A 21 15.91 14.81 -16.97
CA ILE A 21 16.24 13.39 -17.18
C ILE A 21 15.23 12.69 -18.09
N GLY A 22 13.99 13.19 -18.15
CA GLY A 22 12.96 12.61 -19.01
C GLY A 22 13.29 12.73 -20.50
N GLU A 23 13.81 13.88 -20.91
CA GLU A 23 14.30 14.07 -22.28
C GLU A 23 15.45 13.09 -22.62
N VAL A 24 16.40 12.95 -21.70
CA VAL A 24 17.55 12.04 -21.86
C VAL A 24 17.09 10.59 -21.98
N ILE A 25 16.26 10.11 -21.08
CA ILE A 25 15.75 8.72 -21.09
C ILE A 25 14.95 8.46 -22.37
N ASN A 26 14.07 9.37 -22.78
CA ASN A 26 13.30 9.21 -24.01
C ASN A 26 14.21 9.13 -25.24
N SER A 27 15.28 9.91 -25.28
CA SER A 27 16.29 9.86 -26.35
C SER A 27 17.02 8.51 -26.38
N ILE A 28 17.38 7.97 -25.21
CA ILE A 28 17.97 6.63 -25.11
C ILE A 28 16.98 5.55 -25.58
N ILE A 29 15.71 5.62 -25.18
CA ILE A 29 14.66 4.69 -25.63
C ILE A 29 14.52 4.73 -27.16
N ALA A 30 14.57 5.91 -27.76
CA ALA A 30 14.53 6.06 -29.21
C ALA A 30 15.74 5.39 -29.91
N ASP A 31 16.95 5.52 -29.36
CA ASP A 31 18.14 4.85 -29.86
C ASP A 31 18.01 3.31 -29.72
N ILE A 32 17.55 2.82 -28.58
CA ILE A 32 17.30 1.39 -28.36
C ILE A 32 16.32 0.85 -29.40
N LYS A 33 15.20 1.54 -29.63
CA LYS A 33 14.20 1.15 -30.66
C LYS A 33 14.81 1.05 -32.04
N ASN A 34 15.62 2.02 -32.45
CA ASN A 34 16.26 2.01 -33.73
C ASN A 34 17.24 0.83 -33.87
N ARG A 35 18.01 0.55 -32.82
CA ARG A 35 18.95 -0.60 -32.83
C ARG A 35 18.25 -1.95 -32.82
N GLN A 36 17.13 -2.07 -32.17
CA GLN A 36 16.34 -3.32 -32.10
C GLN A 36 15.72 -3.70 -33.47
N LYS A 37 15.38 -2.72 -34.30
CA LYS A 37 14.83 -2.98 -35.65
C LYS A 37 15.76 -3.81 -36.52
N ASP A 38 17.06 -3.61 -36.36
CA ASP A 38 18.08 -4.27 -37.16
C ASP A 38 18.65 -5.54 -36.52
N THR A 39 18.03 -5.99 -35.41
CA THR A 39 18.51 -7.12 -34.63
C THR A 39 18.03 -8.43 -35.24
N ASN A 40 18.97 -9.22 -35.79
CA ASN A 40 18.67 -10.59 -36.21
C ASN A 40 18.78 -11.53 -35.01
N VAL A 41 17.66 -12.03 -34.53
CA VAL A 41 17.60 -12.94 -33.37
C VAL A 41 18.29 -14.30 -33.67
N ASN A 42 18.38 -14.69 -34.94
CA ASN A 42 19.04 -15.92 -35.34
C ASN A 42 20.57 -15.85 -35.26
N ASP A 43 21.13 -14.64 -35.26
CA ASP A 43 22.56 -14.42 -35.16
C ASP A 43 22.99 -14.06 -33.72
N GLY A 44 22.19 -14.45 -32.72
CA GLY A 44 22.46 -14.18 -31.31
C GLY A 44 22.15 -12.74 -30.87
N GLY A 45 21.58 -11.93 -31.75
CA GLY A 45 21.06 -10.61 -31.40
C GLY A 45 19.73 -10.71 -30.67
N LYS A 46 19.69 -10.41 -29.37
CA LYS A 46 18.46 -10.37 -28.59
C LYS A 46 18.18 -8.94 -28.14
N PRO A 47 16.89 -8.55 -28.06
CA PRO A 47 16.53 -7.30 -27.41
C PRO A 47 16.90 -7.36 -25.93
N GLY A 48 17.14 -6.20 -25.36
CA GLY A 48 17.45 -6.03 -23.95
C GLY A 48 18.38 -4.84 -23.75
N ALA A 49 18.03 -3.96 -22.84
CA ALA A 49 18.84 -2.79 -22.52
C ALA A 49 18.67 -2.41 -21.05
N VAL A 50 19.72 -1.80 -20.51
CA VAL A 50 19.71 -1.19 -19.17
C VAL A 50 19.97 0.31 -19.34
N ILE A 51 19.09 1.13 -18.77
CA ILE A 51 19.31 2.55 -18.56
C ILE A 51 19.69 2.71 -17.08
N TYR A 52 20.91 3.20 -16.85
CA TYR A 52 21.46 3.37 -15.53
C TYR A 52 21.45 4.85 -15.13
N ILE A 53 21.00 5.09 -13.90
CA ILE A 53 20.92 6.40 -13.29
C ILE A 53 21.89 6.40 -12.09
N PRO A 54 23.06 7.06 -12.19
CA PRO A 54 23.98 7.18 -11.08
C PRO A 54 23.37 7.91 -9.87
N SER A 55 24.06 7.87 -8.73
CA SER A 55 23.67 8.66 -7.56
C SER A 55 23.62 10.16 -7.87
N GLY A 56 22.57 10.83 -7.49
CA GLY A 56 22.36 12.25 -7.75
C GLY A 56 20.88 12.63 -7.77
N ASP A 57 20.63 13.92 -7.85
CA ASP A 57 19.29 14.51 -8.00
C ASP A 57 19.07 14.91 -9.46
N TYR A 58 17.98 14.41 -10.03
CA TYR A 58 17.64 14.58 -11.43
C TYR A 58 16.24 15.17 -11.58
N HIS A 59 16.12 16.31 -12.24
CA HIS A 59 14.83 16.93 -12.54
C HIS A 59 14.13 16.20 -13.69
N LEU A 60 12.85 15.89 -13.55
CA LEU A 60 12.03 15.30 -14.59
C LEU A 60 10.92 16.27 -14.98
N LYS A 61 11.11 16.96 -16.11
CA LYS A 61 10.16 17.91 -16.70
C LYS A 61 9.41 17.33 -17.89
N THR A 62 9.99 16.33 -18.53
CA THR A 62 9.40 15.61 -19.65
C THR A 62 9.01 14.20 -19.21
N GLN A 63 7.76 13.81 -19.40
CA GLN A 63 7.28 12.47 -19.13
C GLN A 63 8.09 11.43 -19.89
N VAL A 64 8.57 10.39 -19.19
CA VAL A 64 9.22 9.25 -19.82
C VAL A 64 8.16 8.31 -20.38
N LYS A 65 8.25 8.05 -21.70
CA LYS A 65 7.35 7.14 -22.43
C LYS A 65 8.03 5.84 -22.77
N ILE A 66 7.57 4.74 -22.19
CA ILE A 66 8.09 3.40 -22.41
C ILE A 66 7.09 2.63 -23.27
N ASP A 67 7.44 2.40 -24.51
CA ASP A 67 6.64 1.66 -25.49
C ASP A 67 7.39 0.43 -26.05
N ILE A 68 8.47 0.04 -25.37
CA ILE A 68 9.32 -1.11 -25.72
C ILE A 68 9.34 -2.15 -24.59
N SER A 69 9.54 -3.40 -24.95
CA SER A 69 9.78 -4.50 -24.02
C SER A 69 11.29 -4.69 -23.75
N TYR A 70 11.64 -5.47 -22.76
CA TYR A 70 13.01 -5.84 -22.40
C TYR A 70 13.89 -4.64 -22.02
N LEU A 71 13.30 -3.73 -21.24
CA LEU A 71 13.98 -2.54 -20.73
C LEU A 71 14.10 -2.62 -19.22
N LYS A 72 15.30 -2.37 -18.71
CA LYS A 72 15.54 -2.15 -17.28
C LYS A 72 15.99 -0.71 -17.05
N ILE A 73 15.32 -0.01 -16.12
CA ILE A 73 15.75 1.28 -15.61
C ILE A 73 16.24 1.05 -14.19
N GLN A 74 17.50 1.34 -13.93
CA GLN A 74 18.16 1.00 -12.68
C GLN A 74 18.92 2.19 -12.11
N GLY A 75 18.76 2.43 -10.80
CA GLY A 75 19.54 3.41 -10.05
C GLY A 75 20.60 2.79 -9.15
N SER A 76 21.28 3.65 -8.39
CA SER A 76 22.30 3.30 -7.40
C SER A 76 21.74 3.06 -5.99
N GLY A 77 20.44 3.00 -5.83
CA GLY A 77 19.72 2.89 -4.56
C GLY A 77 18.66 3.99 -4.45
N HIS A 78 17.56 3.70 -3.77
CA HIS A 78 16.51 4.71 -3.61
C HIS A 78 16.86 5.80 -2.58
N GLY A 79 17.79 5.52 -1.66
CA GLY A 79 18.37 6.50 -0.72
C GLY A 79 17.37 7.33 0.09
N PHE A 80 16.12 6.91 0.15
CA PHE A 80 15.09 7.64 0.87
C PHE A 80 15.24 7.46 2.38
N VAL A 81 15.17 8.56 3.11
CA VAL A 81 15.13 8.57 4.57
C VAL A 81 13.75 9.04 5.00
N SER A 82 13.07 8.24 5.82
CA SER A 82 11.74 8.58 6.34
C SER A 82 11.74 9.92 7.08
N SER A 83 10.68 10.71 6.88
CA SER A 83 10.48 11.94 7.62
C SER A 83 10.52 11.73 9.15
N SER A 84 10.02 10.60 9.64
CA SER A 84 10.05 10.25 11.07
C SER A 84 11.46 10.16 11.64
N ILE A 85 12.45 9.72 10.87
CA ILE A 85 13.85 9.68 11.32
C ILE A 85 14.39 11.09 11.55
N ARG A 86 14.03 12.04 10.69
CA ARG A 86 14.45 13.44 10.84
C ARG A 86 13.85 14.10 12.06
N TYR A 87 12.60 13.84 12.37
CA TYR A 87 11.94 14.42 13.54
C TYR A 87 12.56 13.94 14.87
N ASN A 88 13.31 12.85 14.88
CA ASN A 88 14.05 12.39 16.04
C ASN A 88 15.38 13.15 16.27
N VAL A 89 15.74 14.02 15.35
CA VAL A 89 16.95 14.85 15.42
C VAL A 89 16.55 16.30 15.57
N PRO A 90 17.12 17.06 16.53
CA PRO A 90 16.88 18.49 16.64
C PRO A 90 17.16 19.24 15.33
N LYS A 91 16.23 20.10 14.92
CA LYS A 91 16.28 20.81 13.63
C LYS A 91 17.59 21.58 13.40
N GLU A 92 18.18 22.08 14.46
CA GLU A 92 19.44 22.83 14.43
C GLU A 92 20.63 21.97 13.99
N GLN A 93 20.50 20.64 14.14
CA GLN A 93 21.55 19.69 13.77
C GLN A 93 21.42 19.18 12.34
N TRP A 94 20.28 19.38 11.67
CA TRP A 94 20.02 18.78 10.36
C TRP A 94 21.06 19.15 9.30
N LYS A 95 21.49 20.39 9.25
CA LYS A 95 22.51 20.87 8.30
C LYS A 95 23.87 20.17 8.41
N ASP A 96 24.17 19.59 9.57
CA ASP A 96 25.46 18.97 9.87
C ASP A 96 25.40 17.43 9.79
N LEU A 97 24.22 16.87 9.54
CA LEU A 97 23.98 15.43 9.51
C LEU A 97 23.62 14.95 8.09
N HIS A 98 24.63 14.53 7.33
CA HIS A 98 24.43 14.06 5.96
C HIS A 98 23.51 12.84 5.87
N ASP A 99 23.49 11.97 6.87
CA ASP A 99 22.76 10.71 6.86
C ASP A 99 21.23 10.88 6.94
N ILE A 100 20.74 12.05 7.28
CA ILE A 100 19.30 12.33 7.32
C ILE A 100 18.72 12.85 6.00
N TRP A 101 19.58 13.14 5.03
CA TRP A 101 19.17 13.59 3.71
C TRP A 101 19.06 12.43 2.73
N PRO A 102 18.12 12.50 1.77
CA PRO A 102 18.03 11.49 0.74
C PRO A 102 19.35 11.35 -0.03
N GLY A 103 19.76 10.12 -0.25
CA GLY A 103 20.93 9.76 -1.08
C GLY A 103 20.50 9.00 -2.33
N GLY A 104 21.41 8.22 -2.90
CA GLY A 104 21.13 7.37 -4.06
C GLY A 104 20.75 8.12 -5.32
N SER A 105 19.97 7.50 -6.18
CA SER A 105 19.47 8.07 -7.43
C SER A 105 18.06 8.60 -7.21
N ARG A 106 17.88 9.92 -7.25
CA ARG A 106 16.58 10.55 -6.97
C ARG A 106 16.07 11.34 -8.17
N ILE A 107 14.87 11.03 -8.63
CA ILE A 107 14.15 11.75 -9.68
C ILE A 107 13.15 12.69 -9.04
N LEU A 108 13.36 13.98 -9.23
CA LEU A 108 12.49 15.07 -8.78
C LEU A 108 11.45 15.34 -9.87
N VAL A 109 10.20 15.02 -9.61
CA VAL A 109 9.12 15.15 -10.60
C VAL A 109 8.63 16.60 -10.67
N ASP A 110 9.01 17.28 -11.77
CA ASP A 110 8.62 18.67 -12.06
C ASP A 110 7.53 18.77 -13.13
N LEU A 111 6.81 17.68 -13.39
CA LEU A 111 5.71 17.69 -14.33
C LEU A 111 4.58 18.60 -13.86
N GLU A 112 3.92 19.26 -14.81
CA GLU A 112 2.68 19.99 -14.61
C GLU A 112 1.51 19.13 -15.14
N PRO A 113 0.86 18.33 -14.28
CA PRO A 113 -0.21 17.43 -14.72
C PRO A 113 -1.46 18.20 -15.12
N LEU A 114 -2.18 17.67 -16.10
CA LEU A 114 -3.50 18.16 -16.44
C LEU A 114 -4.49 17.72 -15.35
N LYS A 115 -5.31 18.65 -14.88
CA LYS A 115 -6.26 18.39 -13.81
C LYS A 115 -7.19 17.21 -14.16
N GLY A 116 -7.19 16.18 -13.33
CA GLY A 116 -8.02 14.99 -13.50
C GLY A 116 -7.50 14.00 -14.55
N ASP A 117 -6.31 14.20 -15.07
CA ASP A 117 -5.64 13.26 -15.98
C ASP A 117 -4.38 12.69 -15.32
N GLU A 118 -4.55 11.59 -14.63
CA GLU A 118 -3.49 10.86 -13.94
C GLU A 118 -2.34 10.45 -14.89
N ARG A 119 -2.66 10.12 -16.14
CA ARG A 119 -1.65 9.74 -17.14
C ARG A 119 -0.74 10.90 -17.50
N SER A 120 -1.27 12.11 -17.57
CA SER A 120 -0.46 13.30 -17.87
C SER A 120 0.55 13.62 -16.76
N GLY A 121 0.25 13.23 -15.53
CA GLY A 121 1.10 13.40 -14.36
C GLY A 121 2.15 12.30 -14.15
N ALA A 122 2.16 11.25 -14.98
CA ALA A 122 3.04 10.13 -14.79
C ALA A 122 4.51 10.47 -15.11
N ALA A 123 5.40 10.26 -14.14
CA ALA A 123 6.83 10.37 -14.37
C ALA A 123 7.28 9.32 -15.41
N PHE A 124 6.78 8.10 -15.26
CA PHE A 124 6.99 7.00 -16.21
C PHE A 124 5.64 6.47 -16.69
N LEU A 125 5.37 6.63 -17.96
CA LEU A 125 4.19 6.09 -18.66
C LEU A 125 4.59 4.87 -19.48
N VAL A 126 4.09 3.70 -19.09
CA VAL A 126 4.33 2.42 -19.80
C VAL A 126 3.10 2.10 -20.63
N GLU A 127 3.18 2.36 -21.90
CA GLU A 127 2.05 2.22 -22.81
C GLU A 127 2.48 1.93 -24.25
N ARG A 128 1.77 1.02 -24.89
CA ARG A 128 1.85 0.77 -26.33
C ARG A 128 0.49 0.38 -26.85
N GLU A 129 0.11 0.91 -28.00
CA GLU A 129 -1.10 0.50 -28.69
C GLU A 129 -0.95 -0.87 -29.35
N GLY A 130 -1.98 -1.68 -29.26
CA GLY A 130 -2.06 -2.99 -29.92
C GLY A 130 -1.26 -4.09 -29.26
N ASP A 131 -1.13 -5.20 -29.93
CA ASP A 131 -0.40 -6.39 -29.53
C ASP A 131 0.96 -6.50 -30.25
N PRO A 132 1.95 -7.16 -29.62
CA PRO A 132 1.93 -7.68 -28.25
C PRO A 132 2.00 -6.56 -27.22
N ARG A 133 1.38 -6.80 -26.03
CA ARG A 133 1.54 -5.89 -24.89
C ARG A 133 3.00 -5.80 -24.46
N ILE A 134 3.36 -4.76 -23.72
CA ILE A 134 4.72 -4.57 -23.21
C ILE A 134 5.02 -5.62 -22.16
N SER A 135 6.19 -6.24 -22.22
CA SER A 135 6.64 -7.23 -21.23
C SER A 135 8.12 -7.01 -20.87
N SER A 136 8.53 -7.61 -19.73
CA SER A 136 9.92 -7.56 -19.28
C SER A 136 10.48 -6.12 -19.14
N VAL A 137 9.69 -5.24 -18.54
CA VAL A 137 10.16 -3.92 -18.11
C VAL A 137 10.38 -3.96 -16.60
N GLU A 138 11.51 -3.46 -16.18
CA GLU A 138 11.91 -3.46 -14.77
C GLU A 138 12.32 -2.04 -14.33
N PHE A 139 11.80 -1.62 -13.17
CA PHE A 139 12.24 -0.43 -12.44
C PHE A 139 12.93 -0.89 -11.16
N GLU A 140 14.15 -0.41 -10.92
CA GLU A 140 14.95 -0.93 -9.83
C GLU A 140 15.85 0.13 -9.18
N ASN A 141 15.80 0.20 -7.85
CA ASN A 141 16.80 0.87 -7.02
C ASN A 141 16.98 2.38 -7.27
N PHE A 142 15.90 3.14 -7.42
CA PHE A 142 15.95 4.62 -7.41
C PHE A 142 14.71 5.22 -6.75
N CYS A 143 14.77 6.51 -6.47
CA CYS A 143 13.67 7.25 -5.85
C CYS A 143 12.92 8.08 -6.90
N ILE A 144 11.59 8.10 -6.80
CA ILE A 144 10.69 9.04 -7.49
C ILE A 144 10.05 9.93 -6.44
N ASP A 145 10.36 11.21 -6.46
CA ASP A 145 9.94 12.21 -5.48
C ASP A 145 9.06 13.27 -6.12
N GLY A 146 7.81 13.38 -5.69
CA GLY A 146 6.81 14.30 -6.25
C GLY A 146 6.92 15.73 -5.76
N LEU A 147 7.66 15.99 -4.68
CA LEU A 147 7.62 17.31 -4.01
C LEU A 147 8.95 17.98 -3.83
N HIS A 148 10.05 17.47 -4.23
CA HIS A 148 11.28 18.05 -3.74
C HIS A 148 11.21 18.26 -2.22
N PHE A 149 11.75 17.38 -1.46
CA PHE A 149 11.68 17.54 -0.03
C PHE A 149 12.23 18.91 0.40
N VAL A 150 11.33 19.87 0.60
CA VAL A 150 11.65 21.16 1.22
C VAL A 150 11.31 21.02 2.68
N ASP A 151 12.33 20.94 3.48
CA ASP A 151 12.18 20.73 4.88
C ASP A 151 12.03 22.05 5.63
N ASP A 152 10.82 22.52 5.71
CA ASP A 152 10.46 23.57 6.66
C ASP A 152 9.54 23.07 7.78
N GLY A 153 9.08 21.82 7.71
CA GLY A 153 8.16 21.23 8.66
C GLY A 153 6.77 21.86 8.67
N ASN A 154 6.48 22.74 7.71
CA ASN A 154 5.24 23.51 7.62
C ASN A 154 4.39 23.13 6.41
N GLY A 155 4.73 22.04 5.70
CA GLY A 155 3.92 21.58 4.58
C GLY A 155 2.48 21.34 5.02
N ASP A 156 1.52 21.94 4.33
CA ASP A 156 0.11 21.61 4.52
C ASP A 156 -0.12 20.16 4.06
N PRO A 157 -0.39 19.22 4.98
CA PRO A 157 -0.57 17.82 4.62
C PRO A 157 -1.72 17.61 3.62
N GLU A 158 -2.71 18.49 3.62
CA GLU A 158 -3.85 18.41 2.71
C GLU A 158 -3.48 18.66 1.25
N ASN A 159 -2.52 19.54 1.01
CA ASN A 159 -2.09 19.91 -0.34
C ASN A 159 -0.87 19.11 -0.83
N THR A 160 -0.08 18.59 0.07
CA THR A 160 1.21 17.96 -0.21
C THR A 160 1.08 16.74 -1.11
N TYR A 161 0.01 15.97 -0.94
CA TYR A 161 -0.21 14.69 -1.64
C TYR A 161 -1.19 14.76 -2.80
N LEU A 162 -1.87 15.88 -2.99
CA LEU A 162 -2.86 16.08 -4.06
C LEU A 162 -2.28 16.94 -5.19
N ASN A 163 -1.14 16.52 -5.71
CA ASN A 163 -0.36 17.29 -6.68
C ASN A 163 -0.55 16.85 -8.14
N GLY A 164 -1.45 15.90 -8.39
CA GLY A 164 -1.73 15.38 -9.73
C GLY A 164 -0.62 14.50 -10.32
N LYS A 165 0.48 14.29 -9.59
CA LYS A 165 1.63 13.54 -10.08
C LYS A 165 1.48 12.06 -9.82
N THR A 166 1.94 11.25 -10.77
CA THR A 166 1.98 9.80 -10.70
C THR A 166 3.42 9.32 -10.86
N GLY A 167 3.86 8.39 -10.04
CA GLY A 167 5.22 7.84 -10.15
C GLY A 167 5.34 6.98 -11.40
N ILE A 168 4.67 5.83 -11.40
CA ILE A 168 4.69 4.87 -12.51
C ILE A 168 3.25 4.55 -12.90
N TYR A 169 2.88 4.89 -14.13
CA TYR A 169 1.59 4.54 -14.72
C TYR A 169 1.77 3.46 -15.79
N VAL A 170 1.16 2.31 -15.57
CA VAL A 170 1.21 1.19 -16.52
C VAL A 170 -0.17 1.02 -17.14
N ALA A 171 -0.30 1.34 -18.41
CA ALA A 171 -1.58 1.25 -19.13
C ALA A 171 -1.75 -0.07 -19.88
N SER A 172 -0.68 -0.74 -20.24
CA SER A 172 -0.71 -1.99 -21.00
C SER A 172 0.57 -2.76 -20.84
N ALA A 173 0.66 -3.61 -19.82
CA ALA A 173 1.81 -4.49 -19.63
C ALA A 173 1.37 -5.90 -19.29
N GLN A 174 2.21 -6.87 -19.63
CA GLN A 174 2.03 -8.27 -19.25
C GLN A 174 3.39 -8.92 -19.01
N ASP A 175 3.36 -9.95 -18.22
CA ASP A 175 4.47 -10.87 -17.93
C ASP A 175 5.83 -10.22 -17.63
N SER A 176 6.45 -10.66 -16.58
CA SER A 176 7.81 -10.22 -16.20
C SER A 176 8.01 -8.72 -16.00
N PHE A 177 6.94 -7.95 -15.78
CA PHE A 177 7.03 -6.56 -15.38
C PHE A 177 7.33 -6.47 -13.87
N ARG A 178 8.30 -5.63 -13.48
CA ARG A 178 8.74 -5.54 -12.09
C ARG A 178 8.99 -4.11 -11.63
N ILE A 179 8.60 -3.85 -10.39
CA ILE A 179 8.96 -2.63 -9.64
C ILE A 179 9.59 -3.12 -8.34
N THR A 180 10.88 -2.91 -8.14
CA THR A 180 11.62 -3.46 -6.99
C THR A 180 12.69 -2.53 -6.46
N GLY A 181 12.87 -2.47 -5.15
CA GLY A 181 13.89 -1.66 -4.50
C GLY A 181 13.70 -0.15 -4.69
N MET A 182 12.48 0.28 -5.00
CA MET A 182 12.16 1.69 -5.28
C MET A 182 11.80 2.46 -4.03
N GLY A 183 12.14 3.75 -3.99
CA GLY A 183 11.50 4.75 -3.15
C GLY A 183 10.49 5.54 -3.99
N ILE A 184 9.22 5.53 -3.63
CA ILE A 184 8.16 6.24 -4.36
C ILE A 184 7.40 7.09 -3.34
N ILE A 185 7.55 8.41 -3.44
CA ILE A 185 7.16 9.30 -2.35
C ILE A 185 6.56 10.62 -2.83
N TYR A 186 5.69 11.21 -2.03
CA TYR A 186 5.10 12.54 -2.23
C TYR A 186 4.40 12.74 -3.58
N LEU A 187 3.72 11.72 -4.05
CA LEU A 187 2.94 11.72 -5.29
C LEU A 187 1.45 11.56 -4.97
N GLU A 188 0.57 12.07 -5.80
CA GLU A 188 -0.85 11.76 -5.64
C GLU A 188 -1.12 10.28 -5.88
N HIS A 189 -0.45 9.69 -6.89
CA HIS A 189 -0.49 8.27 -7.18
C HIS A 189 0.93 7.71 -7.24
N GLY A 190 1.26 6.79 -6.33
CA GLY A 190 2.60 6.17 -6.33
C GLY A 190 2.79 5.27 -7.55
N VAL A 191 1.98 4.24 -7.66
CA VAL A 191 1.99 3.26 -8.76
C VAL A 191 0.56 2.96 -9.19
N THR A 192 0.27 3.19 -10.47
CA THR A 192 -1.01 2.84 -11.07
C THR A 192 -0.81 1.73 -12.11
N LEU A 193 -1.49 0.60 -11.90
CA LEU A 193 -1.46 -0.55 -12.78
C LEU A 193 -2.84 -0.77 -13.38
N TYR A 194 -3.01 -0.31 -14.59
CA TYR A 194 -4.27 -0.42 -15.31
C TYR A 194 -4.19 -1.45 -16.42
N ASN A 195 -5.21 -2.28 -16.59
CA ASN A 195 -5.28 -3.31 -17.65
C ASN A 195 -4.00 -4.14 -17.79
N SER A 196 -3.46 -4.57 -16.66
CA SER A 196 -2.16 -5.23 -16.56
C SER A 196 -2.31 -6.67 -16.08
N ASP A 197 -1.31 -7.50 -16.39
CA ASP A 197 -1.32 -8.92 -16.14
C ASP A 197 0.06 -9.40 -15.66
N ALA A 198 0.07 -10.30 -14.67
CA ALA A 198 1.28 -10.95 -14.16
C ALA A 198 2.43 -10.01 -13.75
N LEU A 199 2.08 -8.90 -13.08
CA LEU A 199 3.04 -7.91 -12.62
C LEU A 199 3.54 -8.22 -11.20
N SER A 200 4.72 -7.70 -10.87
CA SER A 200 5.30 -7.83 -9.53
C SER A 200 5.76 -6.46 -9.00
N VAL A 201 5.27 -6.12 -7.80
CA VAL A 201 5.68 -4.91 -7.05
C VAL A 201 6.17 -5.40 -5.69
N HIS A 202 7.49 -5.38 -5.45
CA HIS A 202 8.06 -5.96 -4.23
C HIS A 202 9.32 -5.22 -3.75
N ASP A 203 9.58 -5.34 -2.47
CA ASP A 203 10.76 -4.74 -1.81
C ASP A 203 10.85 -3.21 -1.99
N ASN A 204 9.71 -2.53 -2.05
CA ASN A 204 9.67 -1.08 -2.23
C ASN A 204 9.33 -0.35 -0.93
N PHE A 205 9.77 0.90 -0.86
CA PHE A 205 9.29 1.89 0.08
C PHE A 205 8.35 2.86 -0.65
N ILE A 206 7.04 2.70 -0.46
CA ILE A 206 6.02 3.56 -1.10
C ILE A 206 5.27 4.30 -0.01
N ALA A 207 5.52 5.59 0.13
CA ALA A 207 5.01 6.33 1.26
C ALA A 207 4.65 7.78 0.92
N GLU A 208 3.82 8.37 1.78
CA GLU A 208 3.43 9.77 1.67
C GLU A 208 2.83 10.09 0.29
N CYS A 209 2.13 9.12 -0.28
CA CYS A 209 1.37 9.28 -1.52
C CYS A 209 -0.11 9.44 -1.22
N GLY A 210 -0.85 10.10 -2.07
CA GLY A 210 -2.31 10.08 -2.02
C GLY A 210 -2.81 8.64 -2.02
N ASN A 211 -2.55 7.90 -3.10
CA ASN A 211 -2.65 6.45 -3.14
C ASN A 211 -1.26 5.84 -3.37
N CYS A 212 -0.89 4.82 -2.60
CA CYS A 212 0.40 4.16 -2.82
C CYS A 212 0.34 3.27 -4.05
N VAL A 213 -0.70 2.45 -4.17
CA VAL A 213 -0.86 1.54 -5.30
C VAL A 213 -2.31 1.43 -5.71
N ASP A 214 -2.58 1.80 -6.94
CA ASP A 214 -3.88 1.68 -7.61
C ASP A 214 -3.87 0.57 -8.66
N LEU A 215 -4.91 -0.24 -8.67
CA LEU A 215 -5.09 -1.36 -9.58
C LEU A 215 -6.47 -1.29 -10.23
N GLY A 216 -6.51 -1.27 -11.53
CA GLY A 216 -7.77 -1.21 -12.26
C GLY A 216 -7.84 -2.15 -13.46
N GLY A 217 -8.99 -2.81 -13.66
CA GLY A 217 -9.31 -3.54 -14.89
C GLY A 217 -8.43 -4.74 -15.24
N GLY A 218 -7.65 -5.27 -14.31
CA GLY A 218 -6.76 -6.40 -14.54
C GLY A 218 -7.43 -7.75 -14.31
N ARG A 219 -7.03 -8.75 -15.07
CA ARG A 219 -7.65 -10.09 -14.99
C ARG A 219 -6.77 -11.19 -14.43
N LEU A 220 -5.48 -11.00 -14.23
CA LEU A 220 -4.57 -12.08 -13.84
C LEU A 220 -3.49 -11.65 -12.85
N VAL A 221 -2.89 -12.63 -12.24
CA VAL A 221 -2.00 -12.64 -11.08
C VAL A 221 -1.02 -11.47 -11.03
N THR A 222 -1.28 -10.51 -10.17
CA THR A 222 -0.32 -9.47 -9.80
C THR A 222 0.11 -9.69 -8.35
N LYS A 223 1.42 -9.69 -8.12
CA LYS A 223 2.00 -9.88 -6.80
C LYS A 223 2.42 -8.54 -6.18
N LYS A 224 2.06 -8.36 -4.91
CA LYS A 224 2.53 -7.27 -4.07
C LYS A 224 3.08 -7.86 -2.79
N THR A 225 4.39 -7.91 -2.71
CA THR A 225 5.06 -8.61 -1.62
C THR A 225 6.18 -7.77 -1.03
N ASP A 226 6.39 -7.94 0.26
CA ASP A 226 7.56 -7.43 0.96
C ASP A 226 7.76 -5.90 0.84
N ASN A 227 6.68 -5.13 0.68
CA ASN A 227 6.76 -3.67 0.63
C ASN A 227 6.53 -3.05 2.02
N LEU A 228 7.18 -1.91 2.24
CA LEU A 228 6.86 -1.00 3.32
C LEU A 228 6.06 0.17 2.72
N MET A 229 4.81 0.32 3.15
CA MET A 229 3.89 1.28 2.54
C MET A 229 3.13 2.10 3.59
N GLY A 230 2.72 3.30 3.20
CA GLY A 230 1.81 4.13 3.96
C GLY A 230 1.29 5.29 3.13
N ALA A 231 -0.01 5.29 2.86
CA ALA A 231 -0.65 6.37 2.13
C ALA A 231 -0.62 7.69 2.90
N GLY A 232 -0.70 8.78 2.17
CA GLY A 232 -1.00 10.10 2.74
C GLY A 232 -2.41 10.16 3.31
N TYR A 233 -2.77 11.28 3.92
CA TYR A 233 -3.95 11.40 4.78
C TYR A 233 -5.30 11.04 4.14
N ARG A 234 -5.51 11.31 2.86
CA ARG A 234 -6.81 11.14 2.20
C ARG A 234 -6.86 9.99 1.21
N GLY A 235 -5.79 9.24 1.11
CA GLY A 235 -5.67 8.18 0.11
C GLY A 235 -5.80 6.78 0.65
N TYR A 236 -5.64 5.84 -0.24
CA TYR A 236 -5.59 4.41 0.05
C TYR A 236 -4.16 3.91 -0.08
N THR A 237 -3.76 3.00 0.79
CA THR A 237 -2.45 2.36 0.58
C THR A 237 -2.51 1.43 -0.62
N ILE A 238 -3.52 0.56 -0.69
CA ILE A 238 -3.79 -0.30 -1.85
C ILE A 238 -5.26 -0.15 -2.22
N PHE A 239 -5.52 0.32 -3.41
CA PHE A 239 -6.85 0.32 -4.01
C PHE A 239 -6.89 -0.63 -5.20
N ALA A 240 -7.89 -1.49 -5.28
CA ALA A 240 -8.07 -2.39 -6.42
C ALA A 240 -9.53 -2.42 -6.84
N GLU A 241 -9.80 -2.17 -8.12
CA GLU A 241 -11.14 -2.20 -8.69
C GLU A 241 -11.23 -3.15 -9.88
N ASN A 242 -12.24 -4.03 -9.86
CA ASN A 242 -12.52 -5.00 -10.93
C ASN A 242 -11.29 -5.84 -11.31
N PHE A 243 -10.66 -6.42 -10.30
CA PHE A 243 -9.41 -7.17 -10.44
C PHE A 243 -9.56 -8.63 -10.01
N GLY A 244 -8.86 -9.55 -10.67
CA GLY A 244 -8.85 -10.97 -10.33
C GLY A 244 -7.45 -11.54 -10.11
N GLY A 245 -7.31 -12.46 -9.13
CA GLY A 245 -6.05 -13.15 -8.90
C GLY A 245 -4.94 -12.28 -8.28
N LEU A 246 -5.30 -11.29 -7.48
CA LEU A 246 -4.36 -10.42 -6.77
C LEU A 246 -3.72 -11.17 -5.60
N LEU A 247 -2.41 -11.04 -5.41
CA LEU A 247 -1.68 -11.52 -4.26
C LEU A 247 -1.09 -10.32 -3.50
N ILE A 248 -1.64 -10.02 -2.31
CA ILE A 248 -1.12 -9.02 -1.38
C ILE A 248 -0.54 -9.79 -0.21
N THR A 249 0.79 -9.88 -0.12
CA THR A 249 1.42 -10.72 0.90
C THR A 249 2.69 -10.12 1.46
N SER A 250 2.96 -10.38 2.74
CA SER A 250 4.18 -9.98 3.46
C SER A 250 4.47 -8.47 3.46
N ASN A 251 3.45 -7.63 3.31
CA ASN A 251 3.65 -6.18 3.37
C ASN A 251 3.58 -5.69 4.81
N ASN A 252 4.40 -4.69 5.12
CA ASN A 252 4.28 -3.90 6.35
C ASN A 252 3.70 -2.54 5.99
N ILE A 253 2.51 -2.25 6.51
CA ILE A 253 1.77 -1.03 6.21
C ILE A 253 1.59 -0.25 7.50
N PHE A 254 2.14 0.94 7.52
CA PHE A 254 2.08 1.82 8.68
C PHE A 254 0.89 2.79 8.61
N PRO A 255 0.52 3.38 9.76
CA PRO A 255 -0.78 4.02 9.91
C PRO A 255 -0.85 5.38 9.22
N ARG A 256 -1.48 5.41 8.07
CA ARG A 256 -1.88 6.65 7.39
C ARG A 256 -2.95 6.35 6.36
N GLY A 257 -3.67 7.40 5.96
CA GLY A 257 -4.63 7.32 4.88
C GLY A 257 -6.04 6.91 5.28
N LYS A 258 -6.90 6.91 4.30
CA LYS A 258 -8.35 6.68 4.44
C LYS A 258 -8.67 5.21 4.70
N SER A 259 -7.95 4.33 4.06
CA SER A 259 -8.00 2.88 4.26
C SER A 259 -6.68 2.26 3.87
N ILE A 260 -6.35 1.10 4.47
CA ILE A 260 -5.14 0.39 4.13
C ILE A 260 -5.33 -0.38 2.82
N VAL A 261 -6.34 -1.24 2.76
CA VAL A 261 -6.67 -2.01 1.56
C VAL A 261 -8.15 -1.83 1.26
N HIS A 262 -8.44 -1.30 0.07
CA HIS A 262 -9.81 -1.18 -0.42
C HIS A 262 -9.95 -1.97 -1.72
N LEU A 263 -10.75 -3.03 -1.67
CA LEU A 263 -11.03 -3.95 -2.77
C LEU A 263 -12.47 -3.77 -3.22
N LYS A 264 -12.67 -3.48 -4.50
CA LYS A 264 -13.99 -3.28 -5.10
C LYS A 264 -14.17 -4.18 -6.32
N GLY A 265 -15.14 -5.08 -6.29
CA GLY A 265 -15.33 -6.05 -7.37
C GLY A 265 -14.14 -6.99 -7.58
N VAL A 266 -13.37 -7.25 -6.54
CA VAL A 266 -12.18 -8.11 -6.59
C VAL A 266 -12.56 -9.55 -6.33
N LEU A 267 -11.97 -10.47 -7.11
CA LEU A 267 -12.29 -11.89 -7.01
C LEU A 267 -11.04 -12.78 -7.03
N ARG A 268 -11.15 -13.95 -6.38
CA ARG A 268 -10.14 -15.01 -6.37
C ARG A 268 -8.75 -14.53 -6.03
N SER A 269 -8.67 -13.65 -5.03
CA SER A 269 -7.45 -12.98 -4.60
C SER A 269 -7.07 -13.39 -3.19
N SER A 270 -5.81 -13.16 -2.82
CA SER A 270 -5.31 -13.50 -1.49
C SER A 270 -4.65 -12.29 -0.84
N VAL A 271 -5.03 -12.03 0.41
CA VAL A 271 -4.44 -11.02 1.30
C VAL A 271 -3.87 -11.77 2.50
N THR A 272 -2.56 -12.01 2.51
CA THR A 272 -1.99 -12.96 3.47
C THR A 272 -0.66 -12.50 4.05
N ALA A 273 -0.43 -12.84 5.31
CA ALA A 273 0.84 -12.58 6.01
C ALA A 273 1.28 -11.11 6.02
N ASN A 274 0.34 -10.17 5.99
CA ASN A 274 0.64 -8.75 6.07
C ASN A 274 0.54 -8.26 7.52
N ARG A 275 1.24 -7.18 7.83
CA ARG A 275 1.03 -6.37 9.01
C ARG A 275 0.35 -5.06 8.60
N PHE A 276 -0.86 -4.86 9.08
CA PHE A 276 -1.64 -3.65 8.87
C PHE A 276 -1.71 -2.86 10.18
N HIS A 277 -1.30 -1.61 10.13
CA HIS A 277 -1.43 -0.71 11.27
C HIS A 277 -2.23 0.52 10.84
N SER A 278 -3.24 0.88 11.62
CA SER A 278 -4.07 2.07 11.39
C SER A 278 -4.53 2.67 12.71
N PHE A 279 -4.94 3.92 12.66
CA PHE A 279 -5.62 4.59 13.78
C PHE A 279 -7.14 4.55 13.63
N TYR A 280 -7.65 4.16 12.48
CA TYR A 280 -9.06 4.29 12.09
C TYR A 280 -9.69 2.95 11.71
N PRO A 281 -11.04 2.87 11.75
CA PRO A 281 -11.78 1.76 11.16
C PRO A 281 -11.55 1.66 9.64
N GLY A 282 -12.03 0.59 9.02
CA GLY A 282 -11.90 0.39 7.57
C GLY A 282 -10.49 0.06 7.11
N MET A 283 -9.73 -0.68 7.92
CA MET A 283 -8.39 -1.14 7.53
C MET A 283 -8.42 -2.00 6.27
N LEU A 284 -9.39 -2.90 6.19
CA LEU A 284 -9.72 -3.66 4.99
C LEU A 284 -11.19 -3.39 4.65
N ILE A 285 -11.41 -2.86 3.45
CA ILE A 285 -12.75 -2.64 2.90
C ILE A 285 -12.91 -3.52 1.67
N MET A 286 -13.92 -4.35 1.66
CA MET A 286 -14.27 -5.22 0.54
C MET A 286 -15.69 -4.88 0.06
N GLU A 287 -15.84 -4.43 -1.18
CA GLU A 287 -17.12 -4.10 -1.79
C GLU A 287 -17.38 -5.00 -3.00
N ASN A 288 -18.47 -5.74 -3.00
CA ASN A 288 -18.84 -6.66 -4.08
C ASN A 288 -17.74 -7.68 -4.43
N CYS A 289 -17.00 -8.12 -3.42
CA CYS A 289 -15.87 -9.02 -3.59
C CYS A 289 -16.30 -10.50 -3.48
N ARG A 290 -15.60 -11.39 -4.21
CA ARG A 290 -15.98 -12.80 -4.24
C ARG A 290 -14.79 -13.75 -4.28
N GLU A 291 -14.91 -14.86 -3.54
CA GLU A 291 -13.94 -15.98 -3.54
C GLU A 291 -12.52 -15.52 -3.14
N ASN A 292 -12.39 -14.56 -2.20
CA ASN A 292 -11.09 -14.08 -1.73
C ASN A 292 -10.69 -14.77 -0.42
N LEU A 293 -9.39 -14.93 -0.22
CA LEU A 293 -8.79 -15.44 1.01
C LEU A 293 -8.06 -14.33 1.75
N ILE A 294 -8.48 -14.07 2.97
CA ILE A 294 -7.84 -13.13 3.89
C ILE A 294 -7.34 -13.93 5.09
N SER A 295 -6.03 -14.17 5.18
CA SER A 295 -5.53 -15.07 6.22
C SER A 295 -4.15 -14.69 6.75
N SER A 296 -3.91 -15.08 8.00
CA SER A 296 -2.59 -14.94 8.64
C SER A 296 -2.06 -13.50 8.65
N ASN A 297 -2.93 -12.52 8.64
CA ASN A 297 -2.55 -11.11 8.76
C ASN A 297 -2.58 -10.68 10.22
N HIS A 298 -1.79 -9.64 10.52
CA HIS A 298 -1.90 -8.90 11.75
C HIS A 298 -2.55 -7.54 11.46
N PHE A 299 -3.78 -7.36 11.93
CA PHE A 299 -4.50 -6.08 11.93
C PHE A 299 -4.31 -5.43 13.29
N LEU A 300 -3.70 -4.28 13.32
CA LEU A 300 -3.48 -3.49 14.53
C LEU A 300 -4.11 -2.12 14.36
N ARG A 301 -5.16 -1.84 15.14
CA ARG A 301 -5.60 -0.48 15.37
C ARG A 301 -5.04 -0.01 16.69
N ASP A 302 -4.33 1.09 16.64
CA ASP A 302 -3.76 1.72 17.82
C ASP A 302 -4.15 3.21 17.79
N HIS A 303 -5.25 3.52 18.45
CA HIS A 303 -5.78 4.87 18.49
C HIS A 303 -5.06 5.69 19.56
N GLU A 304 -3.90 6.20 19.17
CA GLU A 304 -3.08 7.11 19.99
C GLU A 304 -3.09 8.52 19.39
N PRO A 305 -2.92 9.56 20.22
CA PRO A 305 -2.74 10.91 19.71
C PRO A 305 -1.37 11.00 19.00
N TRP A 306 -1.44 11.29 17.73
CA TRP A 306 -0.26 11.70 16.99
C TRP A 306 -0.13 13.21 17.02
N PRO A 307 1.05 13.76 16.68
CA PRO A 307 1.19 15.20 16.53
C PRO A 307 0.04 15.76 15.69
N PRO A 308 -0.52 16.95 16.01
CA PRO A 308 -1.73 17.48 15.36
C PRO A 308 -1.70 17.48 13.83
N MET A 309 -0.51 17.59 13.23
CA MET A 309 -0.33 17.51 11.78
C MET A 309 -0.62 16.12 11.18
N LEU A 310 -0.76 15.10 12.02
CA LEU A 310 -1.01 13.72 11.63
C LEU A 310 -2.41 13.24 12.06
N GLU A 311 -3.16 14.06 12.76
CA GLU A 311 -4.55 13.79 13.11
C GLU A 311 -5.43 14.01 11.88
N TYR A 312 -5.77 12.94 11.22
CA TYR A 312 -6.75 12.94 10.13
C TYR A 312 -7.84 11.93 10.44
N ASP A 313 -9.06 12.39 10.47
CA ASP A 313 -10.25 11.54 10.58
C ASP A 313 -10.62 11.04 9.17
N ASN A 314 -10.67 9.73 8.98
CA ASN A 314 -11.09 9.14 7.72
C ASN A 314 -12.61 9.20 7.50
N GLY A 315 -13.35 9.76 8.45
CA GLY A 315 -14.81 9.91 8.40
C GLY A 315 -15.59 8.62 8.64
N LEU A 316 -14.92 7.56 9.09
CA LEU A 316 -15.56 6.29 9.42
C LEU A 316 -15.77 6.19 10.94
N GLU A 317 -16.96 5.83 11.35
CA GLU A 317 -17.30 5.59 12.76
C GLU A 317 -16.85 4.19 13.21
N ASP A 318 -16.70 3.99 14.51
CA ASP A 318 -16.23 2.72 15.08
C ASP A 318 -17.13 1.52 14.75
N ASP A 319 -18.41 1.77 14.46
CA ASP A 319 -19.36 0.76 14.02
C ASP A 319 -19.25 0.39 12.52
N PHE A 320 -18.43 1.08 11.75
CA PHE A 320 -18.12 0.69 10.37
C PHE A 320 -17.40 -0.66 10.29
N GLY A 321 -16.62 -0.99 11.30
CA GLY A 321 -15.79 -2.19 11.40
C GLY A 321 -14.35 -1.95 10.98
N LEU A 322 -13.40 -2.58 11.69
CA LEU A 322 -12.00 -2.59 11.24
C LEU A 322 -11.84 -3.32 9.91
N ILE A 323 -12.58 -4.41 9.77
CA ILE A 323 -12.65 -5.21 8.54
C ILE A 323 -14.10 -5.18 8.08
N HIS A 324 -14.36 -4.57 6.94
CA HIS A 324 -15.68 -4.43 6.35
C HIS A 324 -15.79 -5.30 5.09
N ILE A 325 -16.72 -6.24 5.09
CA ILE A 325 -16.90 -7.23 4.03
C ILE A 325 -18.30 -7.14 3.44
N GLN A 326 -18.37 -6.74 2.19
CA GLN A 326 -19.55 -6.86 1.35
C GLN A 326 -19.22 -7.80 0.20
N GLY A 327 -19.93 -8.92 0.09
CA GLY A 327 -19.69 -9.87 -1.00
C GLY A 327 -19.95 -11.32 -0.59
N SER A 328 -19.49 -12.26 -1.41
CA SER A 328 -19.82 -13.66 -1.24
C SER A 328 -18.63 -14.60 -1.33
N SER A 329 -18.74 -15.72 -0.63
CA SER A 329 -17.78 -16.84 -0.68
C SER A 329 -16.34 -16.40 -0.33
N ASN A 330 -16.18 -15.36 0.49
CA ASN A 330 -14.87 -14.93 0.98
C ASN A 330 -14.51 -15.67 2.28
N SER A 331 -13.23 -15.91 2.49
CA SER A 331 -12.72 -16.53 3.71
C SER A 331 -11.85 -15.57 4.49
N LEU A 332 -12.17 -15.31 5.76
CA LEU A 332 -11.39 -14.55 6.71
C LEU A 332 -10.97 -15.47 7.85
N ILE A 333 -9.72 -15.94 7.80
CA ILE A 333 -9.29 -17.03 8.68
C ILE A 333 -7.91 -16.81 9.29
N ALA A 334 -7.74 -17.22 10.54
CA ALA A 334 -6.45 -17.26 11.22
C ALA A 334 -5.68 -15.93 11.23
N ASN A 335 -6.39 -14.82 11.33
CA ASN A 335 -5.79 -13.50 11.50
C ASN A 335 -5.63 -13.16 12.99
N HIS A 336 -4.64 -12.34 13.30
CA HIS A 336 -4.53 -11.69 14.59
C HIS A 336 -5.05 -10.25 14.45
N ILE A 337 -6.03 -9.88 15.27
CA ILE A 337 -6.69 -8.57 15.21
C ILE A 337 -6.60 -7.92 16.58
N SER A 338 -5.90 -6.80 16.67
CA SER A 338 -5.72 -6.02 17.88
C SER A 338 -6.44 -4.68 17.75
N GLU A 339 -7.36 -4.43 18.67
CA GLU A 339 -8.04 -3.15 18.84
C GLU A 339 -7.55 -2.52 20.13
N THR A 340 -6.82 -1.42 20.04
CA THR A 340 -6.33 -0.69 21.20
C THR A 340 -6.78 0.77 21.11
N ILE A 341 -7.54 1.22 22.11
CA ILE A 341 -8.02 2.60 22.18
C ILE A 341 -7.59 3.19 23.53
N GLU A 342 -7.02 4.38 23.52
CA GLU A 342 -6.79 5.11 24.76
C GLU A 342 -8.11 5.55 25.38
N GLN A 343 -8.18 5.56 26.71
CA GLN A 343 -9.40 5.83 27.44
C GLN A 343 -10.05 7.17 27.07
N GLN A 344 -9.25 8.18 26.77
CA GLN A 344 -9.71 9.50 26.36
C GLN A 344 -10.44 9.53 25.01
N TYR A 345 -10.21 8.54 24.14
CA TYR A 345 -10.85 8.42 22.82
C TYR A 345 -12.04 7.48 22.82
N LEU A 346 -12.36 6.86 23.95
CA LEU A 346 -13.57 6.06 24.08
C LEU A 346 -14.79 6.95 23.83
N LYS A 347 -15.57 6.60 22.84
CA LYS A 347 -16.84 7.30 22.56
C LYS A 347 -17.81 7.13 23.73
N PRO A 348 -18.72 8.11 23.95
CA PRO A 348 -19.70 8.05 25.04
C PRO A 348 -20.44 6.71 25.03
N ALA A 349 -20.80 6.26 26.25
CA ALA A 349 -21.41 4.97 26.48
C ALA A 349 -22.53 4.61 25.50
N GLY A 350 -22.37 3.51 24.79
CA GLY A 350 -23.38 2.93 23.92
C GLY A 350 -22.92 2.45 22.54
N VAL A 351 -21.84 2.98 21.99
CA VAL A 351 -21.29 2.49 20.71
C VAL A 351 -20.10 1.58 20.99
N LYS A 352 -20.25 0.31 20.68
CA LYS A 352 -19.15 -0.65 20.75
C LYS A 352 -18.43 -0.66 19.42
N PRO A 353 -17.09 -0.60 19.38
CA PRO A 353 -16.34 -0.82 18.15
C PRO A 353 -16.67 -2.19 17.55
N ILE A 354 -16.91 -2.21 16.25
CA ILE A 354 -17.10 -3.46 15.49
C ILE A 354 -15.75 -3.85 14.89
N ILE A 355 -15.35 -5.09 15.08
CA ILE A 355 -14.09 -5.59 14.54
C ILE A 355 -14.28 -6.10 13.11
N ILE A 356 -15.22 -7.02 12.91
CA ILE A 356 -15.53 -7.56 11.58
C ILE A 356 -17.00 -7.26 11.29
N ARG A 357 -17.27 -6.57 10.20
CA ARG A 357 -18.64 -6.27 9.77
C ARG A 357 -18.93 -6.95 8.42
N LEU A 358 -19.96 -7.80 8.41
CA LEU A 358 -20.55 -8.37 7.21
C LEU A 358 -21.77 -7.56 6.78
N VAL A 359 -21.73 -7.05 5.54
CA VAL A 359 -22.82 -6.27 4.95
C VAL A 359 -23.32 -6.97 3.69
N SER A 360 -24.58 -7.40 3.69
CA SER A 360 -25.17 -8.15 2.58
C SER A 360 -24.31 -9.35 2.14
N GLY A 361 -23.65 -9.98 3.12
CA GLY A 361 -22.69 -11.05 2.89
C GLY A 361 -23.37 -12.41 2.65
N ARG A 362 -22.86 -13.20 1.68
CA ARG A 362 -23.35 -14.55 1.43
C ARG A 362 -22.24 -15.57 1.44
N GLU A 363 -22.48 -16.71 2.03
CA GLU A 363 -21.57 -17.87 1.98
C GLU A 363 -20.10 -17.51 2.39
N ASN A 364 -19.91 -16.49 3.20
CA ASN A 364 -18.59 -16.16 3.70
C ASN A 364 -18.22 -17.09 4.87
N TYR A 365 -16.92 -17.33 5.01
CA TYR A 365 -16.37 -18.16 6.07
C TYR A 365 -15.45 -17.35 6.96
N ILE A 366 -15.82 -17.17 8.22
CA ILE A 366 -15.04 -16.42 9.23
C ILE A 366 -14.70 -17.39 10.36
N ALA A 367 -13.41 -17.68 10.54
CA ALA A 367 -13.01 -18.68 11.51
C ALA A 367 -11.59 -18.51 12.05
N ASN A 368 -11.40 -18.90 13.30
CA ASN A 368 -10.09 -18.98 13.94
C ASN A 368 -9.30 -17.67 13.97
N ASN A 369 -9.98 -16.53 13.92
CA ASN A 369 -9.32 -15.24 14.10
C ASN A 369 -9.13 -14.99 15.61
N HIS A 370 -7.96 -14.50 15.98
CA HIS A 370 -7.67 -14.13 17.35
C HIS A 370 -7.87 -12.63 17.52
N ILE A 371 -8.91 -12.26 18.25
CA ILE A 371 -9.28 -10.86 18.48
C ILE A 371 -8.89 -10.47 19.90
N VAL A 372 -8.13 -9.39 20.03
CA VAL A 372 -7.74 -8.77 21.30
C VAL A 372 -8.23 -7.33 21.30
N ALA A 373 -9.00 -6.96 22.32
CA ALA A 373 -9.48 -5.60 22.46
C ALA A 373 -9.17 -5.06 23.86
N THR A 374 -8.43 -3.96 23.88
CA THR A 374 -7.96 -3.36 25.13
C THR A 374 -8.07 -1.84 25.09
N THR A 375 -8.21 -1.22 26.25
CA THR A 375 -8.07 0.21 26.43
C THR A 375 -6.85 0.50 27.27
N LYS A 376 -6.04 1.47 26.89
CA LYS A 376 -4.93 1.98 27.70
C LYS A 376 -5.48 2.95 28.74
N THR A 377 -5.05 2.83 29.96
CA THR A 377 -5.29 3.85 30.97
C THR A 377 -4.36 5.04 30.77
N ASP A 378 -4.82 6.23 31.16
CA ASP A 378 -4.06 7.47 30.95
C ASP A 378 -2.61 7.36 31.41
N LYS A 379 -1.67 7.70 30.53
CA LYS A 379 -0.28 7.88 30.92
C LYS A 379 -0.21 8.96 32.00
N LYS A 380 0.44 8.66 33.11
CA LYS A 380 0.76 9.70 34.09
C LYS A 380 1.62 10.74 33.39
N GLU A 381 1.35 12.03 33.64
CA GLU A 381 1.99 13.24 33.08
C GLU A 381 3.53 13.29 33.13
N SER A 382 4.21 12.23 33.58
CA SER A 382 5.67 12.20 33.79
C SER A 382 6.49 11.84 32.52
N GLU A 383 5.88 11.64 31.37
CA GLU A 383 6.58 11.19 30.16
C GLU A 383 6.53 12.19 28.98
N GLU A 384 6.55 13.51 29.29
CA GLU A 384 6.53 14.58 28.28
C GLU A 384 7.67 14.59 27.25
N ASN A 385 8.60 13.65 27.29
CA ASN A 385 9.79 13.62 26.43
C ASN A 385 10.01 12.29 25.68
N GLN A 386 9.02 11.43 25.54
CA GLN A 386 9.20 10.24 24.73
C GLN A 386 9.09 10.59 23.25
N SER A 387 10.11 10.23 22.47
CA SER A 387 10.13 10.46 21.03
C SER A 387 8.95 9.73 20.35
N CYS A 388 8.45 10.27 19.26
CA CYS A 388 7.39 9.62 18.48
C CYS A 388 7.77 8.21 18.00
N PHE A 389 9.07 7.88 18.01
CA PHE A 389 9.61 6.56 17.73
C PHE A 389 9.33 5.55 18.87
N ASP A 390 9.43 5.99 20.14
CA ASP A 390 9.14 5.14 21.29
C ASP A 390 7.65 4.79 21.37
N ALA A 391 6.79 5.68 20.93
CA ALA A 391 5.36 5.42 20.80
C ALA A 391 5.05 4.35 19.72
N GLN A 392 5.85 4.27 18.65
CA GLN A 392 5.69 3.24 17.61
C GLN A 392 6.22 1.87 18.05
N VAL A 393 7.23 1.83 18.90
CA VAL A 393 7.78 0.56 19.42
C VAL A 393 6.93 -0.01 20.55
N GLY A 394 5.92 0.75 20.99
CA GLY A 394 5.04 0.38 22.08
C GLY A 394 5.82 0.24 23.39
N ALA A 395 5.75 1.23 24.26
CA ALA A 395 6.11 0.98 25.64
C ALA A 395 5.41 -0.33 26.04
N LEU A 396 6.16 -1.34 26.44
CA LEU A 396 5.59 -2.57 26.96
C LEU A 396 4.80 -2.18 28.20
N LEU A 397 3.49 -1.94 27.99
CA LEU A 397 2.58 -1.68 29.08
C LEU A 397 2.57 -2.93 29.97
N SER A 398 2.61 -2.75 31.27
CA SER A 398 2.39 -3.87 32.17
C SER A 398 0.98 -4.41 31.92
N MET A 399 0.78 -5.71 32.04
CA MET A 399 -0.54 -6.34 31.86
C MET A 399 -1.62 -5.73 32.75
N ASP A 400 -1.21 -5.08 33.85
CA ASP A 400 -2.09 -4.42 34.83
C ASP A 400 -2.63 -3.05 34.36
N GLU A 401 -2.04 -2.48 33.29
CA GLU A 401 -2.42 -1.19 32.71
C GLU A 401 -3.42 -1.35 31.54
N LEU A 402 -3.67 -2.58 31.09
CA LEU A 402 -4.60 -2.87 30.03
C LEU A 402 -5.96 -3.30 30.58
N VAL A 403 -7.00 -2.55 30.25
CA VAL A 403 -8.38 -2.87 30.58
C VAL A 403 -9.07 -3.40 29.33
N LYS A 404 -9.90 -4.42 29.47
CA LYS A 404 -10.68 -4.96 28.36
C LYS A 404 -11.61 -3.90 27.78
N LEU A 405 -11.59 -3.76 26.47
CA LEU A 405 -12.49 -2.91 25.72
C LEU A 405 -13.72 -3.72 25.31
N PRO A 406 -14.95 -3.29 25.68
CA PRO A 406 -16.18 -3.90 25.16
C PRO A 406 -16.27 -3.67 23.64
N ILE A 407 -16.28 -4.74 22.87
CA ILE A 407 -16.38 -4.72 21.41
C ILE A 407 -17.50 -5.61 20.92
N GLU A 408 -17.88 -5.44 19.66
CA GLU A 408 -18.61 -6.43 18.88
C GLU A 408 -17.63 -7.13 17.93
N ALA A 409 -17.35 -8.40 18.20
CA ALA A 409 -16.31 -9.12 17.46
C ALA A 409 -16.69 -9.33 15.99
N VAL A 410 -17.93 -9.75 15.73
CA VAL A 410 -18.48 -9.94 14.38
C VAL A 410 -19.91 -9.41 14.35
N HIS A 411 -20.15 -8.43 13.53
CA HIS A 411 -21.49 -7.92 13.22
C HIS A 411 -21.97 -8.46 11.89
N VAL A 412 -23.17 -8.99 11.85
CA VAL A 412 -23.79 -9.53 10.64
C VAL A 412 -25.10 -8.80 10.41
N ASP A 413 -25.25 -8.07 9.31
CA ASP A 413 -26.48 -7.36 9.02
C ASP A 413 -27.61 -8.32 8.59
N GLU A 414 -28.85 -7.83 8.64
CA GLU A 414 -30.06 -8.61 8.32
C GLU A 414 -30.12 -9.12 6.88
N ALA A 415 -29.38 -8.50 5.98
CA ALA A 415 -29.33 -8.88 4.57
C ALA A 415 -28.32 -10.00 4.28
N SER A 416 -27.52 -10.37 5.26
CA SER A 416 -26.50 -11.41 5.13
C SER A 416 -27.10 -12.81 5.31
N LEU A 417 -26.73 -13.76 4.45
CA LEU A 417 -27.29 -15.12 4.42
C LEU A 417 -26.21 -16.18 4.28
N ASP A 418 -26.46 -17.35 4.83
CA ASP A 418 -25.66 -18.57 4.64
C ASP A 418 -24.17 -18.45 5.00
N ASN A 419 -23.82 -17.51 5.90
CA ASN A 419 -22.45 -17.33 6.36
C ASN A 419 -22.11 -18.33 7.47
N ILE A 420 -20.85 -18.78 7.50
CA ILE A 420 -20.33 -19.65 8.56
C ILE A 420 -19.37 -18.85 9.41
N ILE A 421 -19.70 -18.68 10.70
CA ILE A 421 -18.89 -17.93 11.65
C ILE A 421 -18.52 -18.83 12.81
N LEU A 422 -17.22 -19.15 12.91
CA LEU A 422 -16.67 -20.03 13.94
C LEU A 422 -15.71 -19.29 14.89
N ASP A 423 -15.71 -17.96 14.85
CA ASP A 423 -14.93 -17.16 15.77
C ASP A 423 -15.66 -17.04 17.10
N THR A 424 -14.98 -17.49 18.13
CA THR A 424 -15.40 -17.28 19.52
C THR A 424 -14.47 -16.26 20.16
N CYS A 425 -14.96 -15.07 20.37
CA CYS A 425 -14.34 -14.21 21.36
C CYS A 425 -14.64 -14.80 22.72
N ARG A 426 -13.65 -15.33 23.42
CA ARG A 426 -13.85 -16.08 24.69
C ARG A 426 -14.57 -15.30 25.78
N GLU A 427 -14.78 -14.00 25.63
CA GLU A 427 -15.25 -13.13 26.72
C GLU A 427 -16.26 -12.05 26.30
N ASN A 428 -16.68 -12.01 25.04
CA ASN A 428 -17.79 -11.16 24.62
C ASN A 428 -19.00 -12.04 24.26
N GLU A 429 -20.10 -11.83 24.95
CA GLU A 429 -21.35 -12.58 24.80
C GLU A 429 -22.03 -12.38 23.43
N ALA A 430 -21.38 -11.69 22.52
CA ALA A 430 -22.08 -11.19 21.38
C ALA A 430 -21.43 -11.52 20.04
N VAL A 431 -21.59 -12.74 19.63
CA VAL A 431 -21.96 -12.94 18.22
C VAL A 431 -23.48 -12.88 18.22
N MET A 432 -24.09 -11.83 17.71
CA MET A 432 -25.53 -11.75 17.67
C MET A 432 -26.07 -12.47 16.43
N ASP A 433 -27.01 -13.40 16.64
CA ASP A 433 -27.75 -14.06 15.58
C ASP A 433 -28.78 -13.10 15.00
N PHE A 434 -28.46 -12.41 13.95
CA PHE A 434 -29.45 -11.63 13.19
C PHE A 434 -29.86 -12.27 11.87
N ALA A 435 -29.13 -13.27 11.42
CA ALA A 435 -29.47 -14.00 10.19
C ALA A 435 -29.93 -15.43 10.49
N GLU A 436 -31.03 -15.85 9.91
CA GLU A 436 -31.60 -17.20 10.08
C GLU A 436 -30.65 -18.35 9.69
N ASN A 437 -29.48 -18.08 9.15
CA ASN A 437 -28.54 -19.06 8.60
C ASN A 437 -27.09 -18.87 9.05
N VAL A 438 -26.84 -18.30 10.21
CA VAL A 438 -25.49 -18.19 10.78
C VAL A 438 -25.25 -19.38 11.70
N PHE A 439 -24.32 -20.25 11.33
CA PHE A 439 -23.90 -21.37 12.17
C PHE A 439 -22.83 -20.91 13.15
N ARG A 440 -23.08 -21.07 14.43
CA ARG A 440 -22.13 -20.80 15.50
C ARG A 440 -21.48 -22.06 16.02
N GLY A 441 -20.18 -21.98 16.19
CA GLY A 441 -19.40 -23.01 16.84
C GLY A 441 -19.12 -24.22 15.93
N ILE A 442 -18.11 -24.95 16.33
CA ILE A 442 -17.92 -26.32 15.85
C ILE A 442 -19.19 -27.06 16.25
N PRO A 443 -19.89 -27.76 15.34
CA PRO A 443 -20.87 -28.76 15.78
C PRO A 443 -20.13 -29.60 16.79
N CYS A 444 -20.49 -29.47 18.04
CA CYS A 444 -19.83 -30.23 19.07
C CYS A 444 -19.96 -31.69 18.71
N LEU A 445 -18.84 -32.38 18.63
CA LEU A 445 -18.82 -33.86 18.61
C LEU A 445 -19.61 -34.46 19.80
N SER A 446 -19.97 -33.64 20.79
CA SER A 446 -20.85 -34.01 21.89
C SER A 446 -22.34 -34.13 21.52
N GLN A 447 -22.80 -33.57 20.41
CA GLN A 447 -24.21 -33.79 19.98
C GLN A 447 -24.39 -35.13 19.25
N SER A 448 -23.31 -35.77 18.81
CA SER A 448 -23.40 -37.12 18.24
C SER A 448 -23.48 -38.24 19.29
N ALA A 449 -23.30 -37.93 20.55
CA ALA A 449 -23.38 -38.92 21.65
C ALA A 449 -24.78 -39.02 22.29
N GLU A 450 -25.74 -38.16 21.93
CA GLU A 450 -27.12 -38.26 22.42
C GLU A 450 -28.10 -38.88 21.42
N LEU A 451 -27.61 -39.46 20.33
CA LEU A 451 -28.42 -40.19 19.34
C LEU A 451 -28.12 -41.66 19.28
N SER A 452 -27.65 -42.24 20.40
CA SER A 452 -27.56 -43.72 20.55
C SER A 452 -28.39 -44.24 21.71
#